data_f4992d548e3f0577e182eed4e694e23f
#
_entry.id   f4992d548e3f0577e182eed4e694e23f
#
_cell.length_a   1.000
_cell.length_b   1.000
_cell.length_c   1.000
_cell.angle_alpha   90.00
_cell.angle_beta   90.00
_cell.angle_gamma   90.00
#
_symmetry.space_group_name_H-M   'P 1'
#
loop_
_entity.id
_entity.type
_entity.pdbx_description
1 polymer ?
#
loop_
_entity_poly.entity_id
_entity_poly.type
_entity_poly.pdbx_seq_one_letter_code
_entity_poly.pdbx_strand_id
1 'polypeptide(L)'
;KEIVLIMFDLYFAGARNKFADAYLLKCGANRLQSQLLDRRNISEWVLKKSDNSKLFIDSGAYSAYTKGVSISVDDYIMYLNSITSKCTIFAQLDTIPGQMGKVKTKEDRLNAPRLSWENFLYMYDRLKEPEKLVPIFHQGEDYDWLWNMLEWRNNKEEPLSYIGISPAVDVPGLEEFLTKSFDKLLVIRHCFEYSIFI
;
A
#
# COMPACT_ATOMS: atom_id res chain seq x y z
N LYS A 1 8.62 -8.05 -32.96
CA LYS A 1 8.89 -7.60 -31.58
C LYS A 1 7.74 -6.67 -31.20
N GLU A 2 6.82 -7.14 -30.41
CA GLU A 2 5.80 -6.26 -29.81
C GLU A 2 6.51 -5.33 -28.81
N ILE A 3 6.33 -4.02 -29.00
CA ILE A 3 6.75 -3.02 -28.03
C ILE A 3 5.68 -3.02 -26.94
N VAL A 4 5.95 -3.69 -25.82
CA VAL A 4 5.11 -3.58 -24.63
C VAL A 4 5.36 -2.19 -24.03
N LEU A 5 4.42 -1.28 -24.22
CA LEU A 5 4.46 0.02 -23.57
C LEU A 5 4.12 -0.18 -22.10
N ILE A 6 5.13 -0.19 -21.24
CA ILE A 6 4.92 -0.23 -19.80
C ILE A 6 4.57 1.19 -19.36
N MET A 7 3.32 1.40 -18.97
CA MET A 7 2.88 2.68 -18.39
C MET A 7 3.10 2.62 -16.88
N PHE A 8 3.79 3.63 -16.34
CA PHE A 8 3.98 3.79 -14.91
C PHE A 8 3.14 4.95 -14.38
N ASP A 9 2.46 4.72 -13.27
CA ASP A 9 1.84 5.78 -12.49
C ASP A 9 2.80 6.21 -11.38
N LEU A 10 3.27 7.47 -11.41
CA LEU A 10 4.07 8.04 -10.34
C LEU A 10 3.16 8.74 -9.34
N TYR A 11 3.36 8.44 -8.06
CA TYR A 11 2.66 9.09 -6.96
C TYR A 11 3.63 9.91 -6.12
N PHE A 12 3.37 11.20 -5.99
CA PHE A 12 4.22 12.10 -5.20
C PHE A 12 3.80 12.08 -3.73
N ALA A 13 4.72 11.66 -2.86
CA ALA A 13 4.57 11.69 -1.42
C ALA A 13 5.22 12.94 -0.79
N GLY A 14 4.81 13.29 0.43
CA GLY A 14 5.51 14.25 1.28
C GLY A 14 5.38 15.74 0.90
N ALA A 15 4.54 16.10 -0.05
CA ALA A 15 4.27 17.50 -0.39
C ALA A 15 3.40 18.17 0.68
N ARG A 16 4.04 18.55 1.80
CA ARG A 16 3.36 19.11 2.99
C ARG A 16 3.34 20.65 3.05
N ASN A 17 3.96 21.33 2.10
CA ASN A 17 3.88 22.78 2.03
C ASN A 17 2.88 23.22 0.96
N LYS A 18 2.22 24.35 1.22
CA LYS A 18 1.16 24.90 0.35
C LYS A 18 1.60 25.13 -1.10
N PHE A 19 2.87 25.46 -1.33
CA PHE A 19 3.38 25.73 -2.68
C PHE A 19 3.57 24.44 -3.47
N ALA A 20 4.19 23.42 -2.88
CA ALA A 20 4.36 22.11 -3.51
C ALA A 20 2.99 21.47 -3.77
N ASP A 21 2.07 21.56 -2.83
CA ASP A 21 0.73 21.03 -2.97
C ASP A 21 -0.04 21.71 -4.10
N ALA A 22 -0.03 23.04 -4.14
CA ALA A 22 -0.67 23.81 -5.21
C ALA A 22 -0.04 23.54 -6.59
N TYR A 23 1.28 23.35 -6.65
CA TYR A 23 1.97 23.01 -7.90
C TYR A 23 1.59 21.62 -8.41
N LEU A 24 1.63 20.60 -7.55
CA LEU A 24 1.24 19.23 -7.92
C LEU A 24 -0.23 19.17 -8.35
N LEU A 25 -1.10 19.91 -7.67
CA LEU A 25 -2.51 20.02 -8.05
C LEU A 25 -2.67 20.64 -9.44
N LYS A 26 -1.94 21.74 -9.72
CA LYS A 26 -1.94 22.43 -11.02
C LYS A 26 -1.44 21.53 -12.15
N CYS A 27 -0.45 20.69 -11.87
CA CYS A 27 0.11 19.74 -12.86
C CYS A 27 -0.77 18.49 -13.06
N GLY A 28 -1.84 18.31 -12.29
CA GLY A 28 -2.64 17.09 -12.32
C GLY A 28 -1.88 15.85 -11.86
N ALA A 29 -0.86 16.01 -11.00
CA ALA A 29 0.00 14.93 -10.56
C ALA A 29 -0.73 13.98 -9.60
N ASN A 30 -0.41 12.68 -9.66
CA ASN A 30 -0.92 11.71 -8.69
C ASN A 30 -0.26 11.91 -7.33
N ARG A 31 -0.98 11.61 -6.27
CA ARG A 31 -0.53 11.83 -4.89
C ARG A 31 -0.58 10.54 -4.07
N LEU A 32 0.48 10.32 -3.30
CA LEU A 32 0.46 9.41 -2.16
C LEU A 32 0.37 10.24 -0.89
N GLN A 33 -0.63 9.98 -0.06
CA GLN A 33 -0.85 10.70 1.19
C GLN A 33 -1.08 9.73 2.35
N SER A 34 -0.43 10.00 3.47
CA SER A 34 -0.59 9.21 4.68
C SER A 34 -1.82 9.67 5.46
N GLN A 35 -2.70 8.73 5.76
CA GLN A 35 -3.90 8.98 6.58
C GLN A 35 -3.52 9.61 7.93
N LEU A 36 -2.49 9.08 8.60
CA LEU A 36 -2.09 9.56 9.91
C LEU A 36 -1.52 10.99 9.90
N LEU A 37 -0.76 11.33 8.84
CA LEU A 37 -0.01 12.59 8.78
C LEU A 37 -0.76 13.70 8.05
N ASP A 38 -1.55 13.34 7.04
CA ASP A 38 -2.07 14.27 6.05
C ASP A 38 -3.61 14.30 6.00
N ARG A 39 -4.29 13.71 6.99
CA ARG A 39 -5.75 13.53 6.99
C ARG A 39 -6.55 14.80 6.65
N ARG A 40 -6.13 15.96 7.14
CA ARG A 40 -6.79 17.25 6.82
C ARG A 40 -6.54 17.64 5.37
N ASN A 41 -5.30 17.51 4.91
CA ASN A 41 -4.89 17.90 3.56
C ASN A 41 -5.48 16.96 2.50
N ILE A 42 -5.68 15.68 2.83
CA ILE A 42 -6.32 14.72 1.93
C ILE A 42 -7.72 15.21 1.54
N SER A 43 -8.53 15.62 2.51
CA SER A 43 -9.90 16.08 2.25
C SER A 43 -9.92 17.30 1.34
N GLU A 44 -9.04 18.29 1.56
CA GLU A 44 -8.94 19.48 0.70
C GLU A 44 -8.44 19.13 -0.70
N TRP A 45 -7.42 18.29 -0.80
CA TRP A 45 -6.86 17.89 -2.08
C TRP A 45 -7.87 17.09 -2.90
N VAL A 46 -8.58 16.15 -2.29
CA VAL A 46 -9.62 15.33 -2.94
C VAL A 46 -10.71 16.20 -3.55
N LEU A 47 -11.08 17.29 -2.89
CA LEU A 47 -12.09 18.23 -3.43
C LEU A 47 -11.57 19.04 -4.62
N LYS A 48 -10.26 19.23 -4.73
CA LYS A 48 -9.61 20.10 -5.73
C LYS A 48 -8.89 19.33 -6.85
N LYS A 49 -8.70 18.01 -6.69
CA LYS A 49 -7.96 17.22 -7.68
C LYS A 49 -8.66 17.26 -9.06
N SER A 50 -7.85 17.20 -10.12
CA SER A 50 -8.39 16.98 -11.47
C SER A 50 -8.90 15.54 -11.61
N ASP A 51 -9.83 15.31 -12.55
CA ASP A 51 -10.39 13.98 -12.81
C ASP A 51 -9.33 12.96 -13.25
N ASN A 52 -8.21 13.44 -13.81
CA ASN A 52 -7.10 12.62 -14.26
C ASN A 52 -6.06 12.31 -13.16
N SER A 53 -6.14 12.98 -12.01
CA SER A 53 -5.22 12.72 -10.91
C SER A 53 -5.67 11.52 -10.09
N LYS A 54 -4.70 10.66 -9.71
CA LYS A 54 -4.92 9.49 -8.88
C LYS A 54 -4.48 9.76 -7.44
N LEU A 55 -5.17 9.16 -6.50
CA LEU A 55 -4.87 9.27 -5.06
C LEU A 55 -4.60 7.88 -4.49
N PHE A 56 -3.41 7.71 -3.92
CA PHE A 56 -3.04 6.57 -3.10
C PHE A 56 -3.03 6.98 -1.63
N ILE A 57 -3.79 6.28 -0.81
CA ILE A 57 -3.79 6.48 0.65
C ILE A 57 -2.89 5.44 1.32
N ASP A 58 -1.84 5.91 1.99
CA ASP A 58 -1.03 5.11 2.90
C ASP A 58 -1.62 5.13 4.30
N SER A 59 -1.59 4.01 5.00
CA SER A 59 -2.13 3.87 6.37
C SER A 59 -1.40 4.74 7.39
N GLY A 60 -0.12 5.00 7.19
CA GLY A 60 0.75 5.69 8.14
C GLY A 60 1.28 4.79 9.25
N ALA A 61 1.24 3.47 9.08
CA ALA A 61 1.68 2.49 10.08
C ALA A 61 3.12 2.74 10.55
N TYR A 62 4.06 3.00 9.64
CA TYR A 62 5.44 3.32 10.00
C TYR A 62 5.55 4.62 10.81
N SER A 63 4.78 5.64 10.46
CA SER A 63 4.74 6.90 11.21
C SER A 63 4.11 6.73 12.59
N ALA A 64 3.13 5.86 12.73
CA ALA A 64 2.54 5.49 14.02
C ALA A 64 3.56 4.76 14.89
N TYR A 65 4.22 3.75 14.33
CA TYR A 65 5.30 2.99 14.97
C TYR A 65 6.41 3.92 15.50
N THR A 66 6.92 4.84 14.68
CA THR A 66 8.00 5.76 15.09
C THR A 66 7.58 6.76 16.15
N LYS A 67 6.29 7.09 16.23
CA LYS A 67 5.72 7.98 17.26
C LYS A 67 5.22 7.25 18.49
N GLY A 68 5.28 5.92 18.52
CA GLY A 68 4.75 5.12 19.62
C GLY A 68 3.23 5.23 19.80
N VAL A 69 2.49 5.50 18.71
CA VAL A 69 1.02 5.53 18.71
C VAL A 69 0.47 4.37 17.89
N SER A 70 -0.76 3.96 18.17
CA SER A 70 -1.46 2.93 17.41
C SER A 70 -2.51 3.55 16.49
N ILE A 71 -2.78 2.88 15.38
CA ILE A 71 -3.90 3.18 14.49
C ILE A 71 -4.96 2.11 14.72
N SER A 72 -6.19 2.53 15.00
CA SER A 72 -7.34 1.62 15.02
C SER A 72 -7.69 1.21 13.59
N VAL A 73 -7.78 -0.08 13.33
CA VAL A 73 -8.19 -0.59 12.02
C VAL A 73 -9.61 -0.14 11.66
N ASP A 74 -10.51 -0.10 12.63
CA ASP A 74 -11.90 0.36 12.42
C ASP A 74 -11.96 1.85 12.08
N ASP A 75 -11.18 2.70 12.75
CA ASP A 75 -11.09 4.13 12.43
C ASP A 75 -10.51 4.34 11.03
N TYR A 76 -9.56 3.50 10.62
CA TYR A 76 -9.00 3.56 9.30
C TYR A 76 -10.02 3.13 8.24
N ILE A 77 -10.77 2.04 8.47
CA ILE A 77 -11.87 1.59 7.60
C ILE A 77 -12.94 2.69 7.47
N MET A 78 -13.38 3.27 8.58
CA MET A 78 -14.38 4.36 8.56
C MET A 78 -13.88 5.54 7.73
N TYR A 79 -12.62 5.93 7.91
CA TYR A 79 -12.01 7.00 7.13
C TYR A 79 -11.97 6.66 5.63
N LEU A 80 -11.46 5.49 5.26
CA LEU A 80 -11.42 5.05 3.86
C LEU A 80 -12.83 5.02 3.25
N ASN A 81 -13.81 4.46 3.93
CA ASN A 81 -15.20 4.42 3.47
C ASN A 81 -15.83 5.81 3.27
N SER A 82 -15.29 6.85 3.92
CA SER A 82 -15.74 8.23 3.74
C SER A 82 -15.18 8.91 2.49
N ILE A 83 -14.07 8.41 1.94
CA ILE A 83 -13.36 9.02 0.82
C ILE A 83 -13.14 8.07 -0.37
N THR A 84 -13.58 6.81 -0.28
CA THR A 84 -13.22 5.75 -1.24
C THR A 84 -13.57 6.10 -2.69
N SER A 85 -14.71 6.75 -2.94
CA SER A 85 -15.10 7.19 -4.30
C SER A 85 -14.13 8.21 -4.93
N LYS A 86 -13.23 8.79 -4.13
CA LYS A 86 -12.23 9.78 -4.55
C LYS A 86 -10.82 9.21 -4.61
N CYS A 87 -10.60 8.04 -4.02
CA CYS A 87 -9.32 7.37 -4.02
C CYS A 87 -9.22 6.40 -5.19
N THR A 88 -8.02 6.23 -5.72
CA THR A 88 -7.73 5.18 -6.70
C THR A 88 -7.44 3.88 -5.99
N ILE A 89 -6.58 3.91 -4.99
CA ILE A 89 -6.14 2.77 -4.20
C ILE A 89 -5.77 3.20 -2.78
N PHE A 90 -5.72 2.25 -1.87
CA PHE A 90 -5.25 2.46 -0.49
C PHE A 90 -4.54 1.22 0.05
N ALA A 91 -3.47 1.46 0.82
CA ALA A 91 -2.71 0.38 1.45
C ALA A 91 -3.48 -0.24 2.62
N GLN A 92 -3.24 -1.52 2.86
CA GLN A 92 -3.64 -2.16 4.12
C GLN A 92 -3.03 -1.45 5.33
N LEU A 93 -3.52 -1.76 6.53
CA LEU A 93 -2.87 -1.35 7.77
C LEU A 93 -1.81 -2.38 8.15
N ASP A 94 -0.54 -2.03 7.92
CA ASP A 94 0.59 -2.90 8.25
C ASP A 94 0.84 -2.99 9.76
N THR A 95 1.31 -4.15 10.18
CA THR A 95 1.91 -4.36 11.50
C THR A 95 3.42 -4.30 11.37
N ILE A 96 4.02 -3.26 11.97
CA ILE A 96 5.49 -3.10 11.97
C ILE A 96 6.09 -3.98 13.07
N PRO A 97 7.12 -4.80 12.78
CA PRO A 97 7.71 -5.71 13.77
C PRO A 97 8.31 -4.99 14.97
N GLY A 98 7.99 -5.44 16.18
CA GLY A 98 8.58 -4.97 17.43
C GLY A 98 8.16 -3.58 17.86
N GLN A 99 9.01 -2.92 18.65
CA GLN A 99 8.80 -1.57 19.14
C GLN A 99 9.98 -0.66 18.75
N MET A 100 9.68 0.61 18.48
CA MET A 100 10.71 1.59 18.15
C MET A 100 11.77 1.68 19.26
N GLY A 101 13.04 1.66 18.86
CA GLY A 101 14.18 1.70 19.78
C GLY A 101 14.51 0.38 20.49
N LYS A 102 13.76 -0.69 20.24
CA LYS A 102 14.07 -2.04 20.76
C LYS A 102 14.55 -2.95 19.64
N VAL A 103 15.35 -3.95 20.01
CA VAL A 103 15.77 -5.01 19.07
C VAL A 103 14.55 -5.83 18.67
N LYS A 104 14.30 -5.92 17.37
CA LYS A 104 13.23 -6.76 16.81
C LYS A 104 13.56 -8.24 17.02
N THR A 105 12.71 -8.96 17.72
CA THR A 105 12.87 -10.40 17.96
C THR A 105 12.53 -11.21 16.71
N LYS A 106 12.89 -12.49 16.70
CA LYS A 106 12.47 -13.41 15.64
C LYS A 106 10.93 -13.55 15.62
N GLU A 107 10.32 -13.59 16.78
CA GLU A 107 8.86 -13.69 16.92
C GLU A 107 8.15 -12.45 16.38
N ASP A 108 8.65 -11.24 16.63
CA ASP A 108 8.12 -10.00 16.05
C ASP A 108 8.10 -10.06 14.51
N ARG A 109 9.20 -10.56 13.92
CA ARG A 109 9.35 -10.68 12.46
C ARG A 109 8.43 -11.72 11.84
N LEU A 110 8.15 -12.81 12.55
CA LEU A 110 7.24 -13.86 12.10
C LEU A 110 5.77 -13.46 12.25
N ASN A 111 5.44 -12.72 13.30
CA ASN A 111 4.07 -12.32 13.58
C ASN A 111 3.60 -11.12 12.74
N ALA A 112 4.48 -10.19 12.41
CA ALA A 112 4.09 -8.97 11.71
C ALA A 112 3.40 -9.22 10.36
N PRO A 113 3.94 -10.05 9.43
CA PRO A 113 3.26 -10.34 8.16
C PRO A 113 1.91 -11.03 8.37
N ARG A 114 1.82 -11.96 9.33
CA ARG A 114 0.55 -12.64 9.66
C ARG A 114 -0.50 -11.63 10.14
N LEU A 115 -0.15 -10.73 11.05
CA LEU A 115 -1.06 -9.69 11.55
C LEU A 115 -1.44 -8.68 10.46
N SER A 116 -0.51 -8.32 9.57
CA SER A 116 -0.79 -7.46 8.42
C SER A 116 -1.79 -8.13 7.48
N TRP A 117 -1.64 -9.44 7.24
CA TRP A 117 -2.58 -10.20 6.42
C TRP A 117 -3.95 -10.34 7.08
N GLU A 118 -4.01 -10.56 8.38
CA GLU A 118 -5.26 -10.56 9.15
C GLU A 118 -5.98 -9.21 9.06
N ASN A 119 -5.22 -8.10 9.16
CA ASN A 119 -5.75 -6.75 8.94
C ASN A 119 -6.29 -6.58 7.52
N PHE A 120 -5.55 -7.06 6.49
CA PHE A 120 -6.01 -7.02 5.11
C PHE A 120 -7.37 -7.70 4.96
N LEU A 121 -7.50 -8.96 5.42
CA LEU A 121 -8.75 -9.72 5.32
C LEU A 121 -9.89 -9.02 6.07
N TYR A 122 -9.62 -8.53 7.28
CA TYR A 122 -10.59 -7.80 8.09
C TYR A 122 -11.07 -6.51 7.42
N MET A 123 -10.16 -5.77 6.79
CA MET A 123 -10.46 -4.55 6.05
C MET A 123 -11.24 -4.87 4.77
N TYR A 124 -10.81 -5.91 4.02
CA TYR A 124 -11.44 -6.30 2.77
C TYR A 124 -12.94 -6.58 2.92
N ASP A 125 -13.33 -7.26 3.99
CA ASP A 125 -14.73 -7.59 4.29
C ASP A 125 -15.58 -6.37 4.67
N ARG A 126 -14.98 -5.24 5.04
CA ARG A 126 -15.67 -4.06 5.63
C ARG A 126 -15.59 -2.81 4.79
N LEU A 127 -14.75 -2.80 3.79
CA LEU A 127 -14.63 -1.69 2.87
C LEU A 127 -15.76 -1.69 1.84
N LYS A 128 -16.19 -0.51 1.40
CA LYS A 128 -17.21 -0.35 0.36
C LYS A 128 -16.71 -0.72 -1.03
N GLU A 129 -15.41 -0.49 -1.27
CA GLU A 129 -14.73 -0.79 -2.53
C GLU A 129 -13.43 -1.56 -2.21
N PRO A 130 -13.56 -2.83 -1.76
CA PRO A 130 -12.42 -3.62 -1.29
C PRO A 130 -11.41 -3.93 -2.38
N GLU A 131 -11.80 -3.90 -3.66
CA GLU A 131 -10.92 -4.10 -4.82
C GLU A 131 -9.83 -3.01 -4.93
N LYS A 132 -9.97 -1.89 -4.22
CA LYS A 132 -8.96 -0.83 -4.13
C LYS A 132 -7.92 -1.06 -3.03
N LEU A 133 -8.13 -2.06 -2.16
CA LEU A 133 -7.23 -2.37 -1.06
C LEU A 133 -6.01 -3.12 -1.59
N VAL A 134 -4.83 -2.61 -1.25
CA VAL A 134 -3.54 -3.16 -1.67
C VAL A 134 -2.88 -3.83 -0.48
N PRO A 135 -2.71 -5.17 -0.47
CA PRO A 135 -1.83 -5.83 0.49
C PRO A 135 -0.37 -5.54 0.12
N ILE A 136 0.48 -5.43 1.12
CA ILE A 136 1.88 -5.05 0.96
C ILE A 136 2.78 -6.20 1.42
N PHE A 137 3.65 -6.66 0.53
CA PHE A 137 4.73 -7.58 0.83
C PHE A 137 6.01 -6.82 1.10
N HIS A 138 6.62 -7.00 2.27
CA HIS A 138 7.81 -6.25 2.68
C HIS A 138 9.09 -7.08 2.52
N GLN A 139 10.18 -6.37 2.22
CA GLN A 139 11.51 -6.97 2.23
C GLN A 139 11.84 -7.55 3.62
N GLY A 140 12.28 -8.80 3.64
CA GLY A 140 12.60 -9.54 4.86
C GLY A 140 11.48 -10.43 5.38
N GLU A 141 10.31 -10.41 4.77
CA GLU A 141 9.25 -11.39 4.99
C GLU A 141 9.53 -12.69 4.21
N ASP A 142 8.94 -13.80 4.64
CA ASP A 142 8.98 -15.04 3.89
C ASP A 142 8.18 -14.89 2.59
N TYR A 143 8.71 -15.42 1.49
CA TYR A 143 8.06 -15.38 0.19
C TYR A 143 6.76 -16.17 0.12
N ASP A 144 6.48 -17.04 1.09
CA ASP A 144 5.18 -17.69 1.21
C ASP A 144 4.05 -16.68 1.41
N TRP A 145 4.33 -15.52 2.02
CA TRP A 145 3.33 -14.45 2.11
C TRP A 145 3.02 -13.82 0.75
N LEU A 146 4.03 -13.63 -0.11
CA LEU A 146 3.78 -13.19 -1.48
C LEU A 146 2.95 -14.23 -2.26
N TRP A 147 3.23 -15.51 -2.09
CA TRP A 147 2.43 -16.58 -2.68
C TRP A 147 0.99 -16.57 -2.18
N ASN A 148 0.78 -16.42 -0.87
CA ASN A 148 -0.56 -16.31 -0.31
C ASN A 148 -1.36 -15.14 -0.92
N MET A 149 -0.71 -13.99 -1.14
CA MET A 149 -1.34 -12.84 -1.81
C MET A 149 -1.70 -13.16 -3.26
N LEU A 150 -0.80 -13.81 -3.99
CA LEU A 150 -0.99 -14.14 -5.41
C LEU A 150 -2.08 -15.21 -5.63
N GLU A 151 -2.19 -16.16 -4.71
CA GLU A 151 -3.18 -17.24 -4.78
C GLU A 151 -4.53 -16.86 -4.18
N TRP A 152 -4.58 -15.76 -3.41
CA TRP A 152 -5.82 -15.36 -2.76
C TRP A 152 -6.91 -15.02 -3.80
N ARG A 153 -8.14 -15.38 -3.47
CA ARG A 153 -9.33 -15.08 -4.26
C ARG A 153 -10.44 -14.59 -3.34
N ASN A 154 -11.21 -13.63 -3.84
CA ASN A 154 -12.42 -13.17 -3.15
C ASN A 154 -13.57 -14.16 -3.29
N ASN A 155 -14.72 -13.85 -2.73
CA ASN A 155 -15.93 -14.70 -2.80
C ASN A 155 -16.50 -14.90 -4.22
N LYS A 156 -15.97 -14.17 -5.20
CA LYS A 156 -16.31 -14.29 -6.62
C LYS A 156 -15.22 -15.00 -7.43
N GLU A 157 -14.26 -15.61 -6.76
CA GLU A 157 -13.07 -16.24 -7.38
C GLU A 157 -12.17 -15.26 -8.15
N GLU A 158 -12.27 -13.96 -7.85
CA GLU A 158 -11.45 -12.94 -8.48
C GLU A 158 -10.16 -12.75 -7.69
N PRO A 159 -9.01 -12.59 -8.37
CA PRO A 159 -7.73 -12.31 -7.71
C PRO A 159 -7.68 -10.88 -7.16
N LEU A 160 -6.62 -10.58 -6.41
CA LEU A 160 -6.31 -9.21 -6.03
C LEU A 160 -6.09 -8.32 -7.28
N SER A 161 -6.62 -7.11 -7.26
CA SER A 161 -6.36 -6.13 -8.32
C SER A 161 -4.94 -5.58 -8.25
N TYR A 162 -4.37 -5.55 -7.04
CA TYR A 162 -3.06 -4.94 -6.76
C TYR A 162 -2.31 -5.71 -5.67
N ILE A 163 -1.00 -5.73 -5.77
CA ILE A 163 -0.07 -6.16 -4.71
C ILE A 163 1.04 -5.11 -4.61
N GLY A 164 1.35 -4.65 -3.42
CA GLY A 164 2.45 -3.75 -3.15
C GLY A 164 3.72 -4.51 -2.80
N ILE A 165 4.85 -4.07 -3.35
CA ILE A 165 6.18 -4.57 -3.01
C ILE A 165 6.94 -3.44 -2.31
N SER A 166 7.23 -3.61 -1.02
CA SER A 166 7.83 -2.57 -0.19
C SER A 166 9.26 -2.92 0.19
N PRO A 167 10.27 -2.24 -0.38
CA PRO A 167 11.64 -2.33 0.10
C PRO A 167 11.76 -1.78 1.51
N ALA A 168 12.68 -2.35 2.31
CA ALA A 168 13.00 -1.87 3.64
C ALA A 168 14.37 -1.18 3.65
N VAL A 169 14.44 0.03 4.20
CA VAL A 169 15.67 0.85 4.21
C VAL A 169 16.78 0.20 5.04
N ASP A 170 16.42 -0.56 6.06
CA ASP A 170 17.32 -1.19 7.03
C ASP A 170 17.63 -2.66 6.71
N VAL A 171 17.16 -3.18 5.58
CA VAL A 171 17.40 -4.56 5.15
C VAL A 171 18.31 -4.55 3.91
N PRO A 172 19.48 -5.22 3.95
CA PRO A 172 20.34 -5.32 2.76
C PRO A 172 19.71 -6.20 1.68
N GLY A 173 20.25 -6.13 0.45
CA GLY A 173 19.84 -7.01 -0.65
C GLY A 173 18.59 -6.53 -1.40
N LEU A 174 18.42 -5.22 -1.55
CA LEU A 174 17.31 -4.62 -2.31
C LEU A 174 17.19 -5.19 -3.73
N GLU A 175 18.29 -5.28 -4.48
CA GLU A 175 18.29 -5.78 -5.85
C GLU A 175 17.83 -7.25 -5.90
N GLU A 176 18.35 -8.09 -5.01
CA GLU A 176 17.94 -9.49 -4.90
C GLU A 176 16.46 -9.62 -4.52
N PHE A 177 16.00 -8.82 -3.57
CA PHE A 177 14.59 -8.79 -3.16
C PHE A 177 13.67 -8.43 -4.33
N LEU A 178 13.95 -7.36 -5.04
CA LEU A 178 13.15 -6.93 -6.19
C LEU A 178 13.17 -7.97 -7.30
N THR A 179 14.37 -8.48 -7.66
CA THR A 179 14.51 -9.50 -8.71
C THR A 179 13.68 -10.74 -8.38
N LYS A 180 13.83 -11.29 -7.19
CA LYS A 180 13.07 -12.49 -6.75
C LYS A 180 11.56 -12.23 -6.71
N SER A 181 11.15 -11.05 -6.26
CA SER A 181 9.73 -10.68 -6.22
C SER A 181 9.16 -10.58 -7.64
N PHE A 182 9.85 -9.93 -8.55
CA PHE A 182 9.42 -9.81 -9.95
C PHE A 182 9.43 -11.14 -10.70
N ASP A 183 10.41 -12.00 -10.47
CA ASP A 183 10.44 -13.34 -11.07
C ASP A 183 9.21 -14.15 -10.70
N LYS A 184 8.80 -14.11 -9.43
CA LYS A 184 7.56 -14.78 -8.98
C LYS A 184 6.31 -14.18 -9.63
N LEU A 185 6.23 -12.87 -9.73
CA LEU A 185 5.12 -12.17 -10.38
C LEU A 185 5.06 -12.46 -11.88
N LEU A 186 6.19 -12.56 -12.57
CA LEU A 186 6.25 -12.88 -13.98
C LEU A 186 5.78 -14.30 -14.29
N VAL A 187 6.09 -15.27 -13.44
CA VAL A 187 5.60 -16.66 -13.58
C VAL A 187 4.07 -16.69 -13.57
N ILE A 188 3.45 -15.88 -12.73
CA ILE A 188 1.98 -15.83 -12.60
C ILE A 188 1.33 -14.93 -13.66
N ARG A 189 2.02 -13.88 -14.14
CA ARG A 189 1.51 -12.99 -15.18
C ARG A 189 1.15 -13.72 -16.49
N HIS A 190 1.77 -14.86 -16.76
CA HIS A 190 1.35 -15.74 -17.86
C HIS A 190 -0.03 -16.38 -17.62
N CYS A 191 -0.56 -16.30 -16.40
CA CYS A 191 -1.85 -16.84 -16.01
C CYS A 191 -2.90 -15.77 -15.68
N PHE A 192 -2.47 -14.53 -15.27
CA PHE A 192 -3.36 -13.48 -14.79
C PHE A 192 -2.80 -12.07 -15.04
N GLU A 193 -3.67 -11.09 -15.31
CA GLU A 193 -3.28 -9.67 -15.41
C GLU A 193 -3.30 -9.03 -14.02
N TYR A 194 -2.12 -8.66 -13.49
CA TYR A 194 -1.98 -7.91 -12.23
C TYR A 194 -1.31 -6.55 -12.45
N SER A 195 -1.72 -5.55 -11.66
CA SER A 195 -1.00 -4.29 -11.52
C SER A 195 -0.11 -4.33 -10.27
N ILE A 196 1.18 -4.02 -10.44
CA ILE A 196 2.21 -4.06 -9.39
C ILE A 196 2.52 -2.64 -8.93
N PHE A 197 2.55 -2.41 -7.61
CA PHE A 197 3.01 -1.18 -6.98
C PHE A 197 4.35 -1.39 -6.26
N ILE A 198 5.29 -0.49 -6.47
CA ILE A 198 6.61 -0.47 -5.83
C ILE A 198 6.75 0.83 -5.04
#